data_426ecfa73805771dccf7eb3aa002dcc0
#
_entry.id   426ecfa73805771dccf7eb3aa002dcc0
#
_cell.length_a   1.000
_cell.length_b   1.000
_cell.length_c   1.000
_cell.angle_alpha   90.00
_cell.angle_beta   90.00
_cell.angle_gamma   90.00
#
_symmetry.space_group_name_H-M   'P 1'
#
loop_
_entity.id
_entity.type
_entity.pdbx_description
1 polymer ?
#
loop_
_entity_poly.entity_id
_entity_poly.type
_entity_poly.pdbx_seq_one_letter_code
_entity_poly.pdbx_strand_id
1 'polypeptide(L)'
;WASKSDAVWNVMRPILDFMQTLPAFVYLIPAVLFFRLGPVPGVVATLVFSLPPAVRLTNLGIRQVPKEIKEAALSFGSTNKQMLVKAELPVALPTLMAGVNQTIMLALSMVVIAGMIGAGGLGNEVLRGITQLRIDVGFEGGIAIVILAIFLDRVTQALGARTQKQS
;
A
#
# COMPACT_ATOMS: atom_id res chain seq x y z
N TRP A 1 11.27 -13.17 -1.23
CA TRP A 1 12.46 -13.48 -0.43
C TRP A 1 12.10 -13.57 1.07
N ALA A 2 11.54 -12.52 1.66
CA ALA A 2 11.17 -12.49 3.09
C ALA A 2 10.19 -13.61 3.50
N SER A 3 9.29 -14.01 2.62
CA SER A 3 8.34 -15.12 2.88
C SER A 3 9.00 -16.51 2.96
N LYS A 4 10.18 -16.66 2.37
CA LYS A 4 10.95 -17.92 2.32
C LYS A 4 12.14 -17.98 3.29
N SER A 5 12.46 -16.86 3.96
CA SER A 5 13.58 -16.77 4.90
C SER A 5 13.15 -16.08 6.17
N ASP A 6 13.16 -16.81 7.29
CA ASP A 6 12.83 -16.26 8.60
C ASP A 6 13.86 -15.24 9.07
N ALA A 7 15.13 -15.42 8.70
CA ALA A 7 16.18 -14.46 9.03
C ALA A 7 15.92 -13.09 8.38
N VAL A 8 15.56 -13.07 7.10
CA VAL A 8 15.21 -11.82 6.39
C VAL A 8 13.95 -11.19 7.00
N TRP A 9 12.94 -11.99 7.32
CA TRP A 9 11.72 -11.48 7.93
C TRP A 9 11.96 -10.89 9.32
N ASN A 10 12.78 -11.53 10.14
CA ASN A 10 13.11 -11.03 11.48
C ASN A 10 13.84 -9.69 11.48
N VAL A 11 14.59 -9.39 10.41
CA VAL A 11 15.23 -8.08 10.22
C VAL A 11 14.24 -7.07 9.63
N MET A 12 13.41 -7.48 8.66
CA MET A 12 12.47 -6.57 8.01
C MET A 12 11.32 -6.15 8.92
N ARG A 13 10.83 -7.07 9.76
CA ARG A 13 9.67 -6.83 10.62
C ARG A 13 9.84 -5.59 11.53
N PRO A 14 10.90 -5.45 12.33
CA PRO A 14 11.08 -4.27 13.18
C PRO A 14 11.24 -2.97 12.37
N ILE A 15 11.82 -3.02 11.17
CA ILE A 15 11.91 -1.86 10.28
C ILE A 15 10.51 -1.43 9.82
N LEU A 16 9.67 -2.38 9.39
CA LEU A 16 8.29 -2.10 9.00
C LEU A 16 7.45 -1.62 10.18
N ASP A 17 7.68 -2.16 11.39
CA ASP A 17 7.03 -1.73 12.63
C ASP A 17 7.40 -0.27 12.94
N PHE A 18 8.69 0.07 12.90
CA PHE A 18 9.18 1.42 13.08
C PHE A 18 8.56 2.38 12.04
N MET A 19 8.55 2.00 10.76
CA MET A 19 7.93 2.80 9.72
C MET A 19 6.44 3.09 9.99
N GLN A 20 5.69 2.15 10.53
CA GLN A 20 4.25 2.35 10.82
C GLN A 20 3.98 3.13 12.11
N THR A 21 4.94 3.21 13.02
CA THR A 21 4.79 4.02 14.25
C THR A 21 5.10 5.50 14.03
N LEU A 22 5.83 5.84 12.96
CA LEU A 22 6.15 7.22 12.65
C LEU A 22 4.93 7.97 12.12
N PRO A 23 4.64 9.19 12.63
CA PRO A 23 3.62 10.05 12.05
C PRO A 23 3.92 10.38 10.59
N ALA A 24 2.87 10.49 9.77
CA ALA A 24 3.00 10.73 8.32
C ALA A 24 3.86 11.97 7.99
N PHE A 25 3.80 13.02 8.80
CA PHE A 25 4.60 14.24 8.64
C PHE A 25 6.11 13.99 8.71
N VAL A 26 6.55 13.02 9.50
CA VAL A 26 7.98 12.71 9.67
C VAL A 26 8.61 12.28 8.35
N TYR A 27 7.85 11.67 7.45
CA TYR A 27 8.33 11.27 6.12
C TYR A 27 8.52 12.45 5.16
N LEU A 28 7.76 13.54 5.36
CA LEU A 28 7.89 14.73 4.52
C LEU A 28 9.17 15.51 4.78
N ILE A 29 9.66 15.53 6.03
CA ILE A 29 10.84 16.32 6.41
C ILE A 29 12.07 15.94 5.57
N PRO A 30 12.56 14.68 5.58
CA PRO A 30 13.70 14.31 4.75
C PRO A 30 13.38 14.43 3.24
N ALA A 31 12.16 14.10 2.82
CA ALA A 31 11.79 14.21 1.41
C ALA A 31 11.90 15.67 0.91
N VAL A 32 11.45 16.65 1.70
CA VAL A 32 11.56 18.07 1.35
C VAL A 32 13.01 18.54 1.37
N LEU A 33 13.83 18.06 2.31
CA LEU A 33 15.26 18.39 2.37
C LEU A 33 16.00 17.99 1.09
N PHE A 34 15.70 16.82 0.55
CA PHE A 34 16.36 16.30 -0.67
C PHE A 34 15.76 16.83 -1.95
N PHE A 35 14.44 17.01 -2.02
CA PHE A 35 13.71 17.30 -3.28
C PHE A 35 13.08 18.69 -3.32
N ARG A 36 13.25 19.50 -2.27
CA ARG A 36 12.60 20.83 -2.07
C ARG A 36 11.08 20.67 -1.92
N LEU A 37 10.36 21.81 -1.92
CA LEU A 37 8.89 21.81 -1.87
C LEU A 37 8.31 21.43 -3.23
N GLY A 38 7.16 20.74 -3.24
CA GLY A 38 6.47 20.40 -4.47
C GLY A 38 5.94 18.97 -4.52
N PRO A 39 5.53 18.48 -5.70
CA PRO A 39 4.93 17.16 -5.84
C PRO A 39 5.90 16.00 -5.61
N VAL A 40 7.18 16.16 -5.95
CA VAL A 40 8.17 15.09 -5.85
C VAL A 40 8.34 14.56 -4.42
N PRO A 41 8.63 15.41 -3.39
CA PRO A 41 8.72 14.93 -2.02
C PRO A 41 7.41 14.35 -1.51
N GLY A 42 6.26 14.87 -1.95
CA GLY A 42 4.95 14.30 -1.63
C GLY A 42 4.81 12.86 -2.13
N VAL A 43 5.20 12.58 -3.36
CA VAL A 43 5.16 11.21 -3.94
C VAL A 43 6.14 10.29 -3.22
N VAL A 44 7.38 10.72 -2.99
CA VAL A 44 8.40 9.90 -2.31
C VAL A 44 7.97 9.55 -0.88
N ALA A 45 7.51 10.55 -0.12
CA ALA A 45 7.02 10.33 1.24
C ALA A 45 5.81 9.38 1.27
N THR A 46 4.87 9.55 0.34
CA THR A 46 3.70 8.69 0.21
C THR A 46 4.09 7.25 -0.09
N LEU A 47 5.02 7.01 -1.01
CA LEU A 47 5.51 5.67 -1.32
C LEU A 47 6.10 4.98 -0.10
N VAL A 48 6.99 5.67 0.62
CA VAL A 48 7.65 5.09 1.81
C VAL A 48 6.63 4.83 2.92
N PHE A 49 5.71 5.77 3.17
CA PHE A 49 4.68 5.65 4.20
C PHE A 49 3.68 4.52 3.93
N SER A 50 3.28 4.33 2.67
CA SER A 50 2.27 3.33 2.30
C SER A 50 2.82 1.93 2.01
N LEU A 51 4.15 1.75 1.95
CA LEU A 51 4.81 0.48 1.62
C LEU A 51 4.62 -0.64 2.66
N PRO A 52 4.66 -0.40 3.98
CA PRO A 52 4.66 -1.45 4.99
C PRO A 52 3.50 -2.44 4.91
N PRO A 53 2.24 -2.05 4.71
CA PRO A 53 1.13 -3.00 4.56
C PRO A 53 1.29 -3.93 3.37
N ALA A 54 1.73 -3.40 2.23
CA ALA A 54 1.97 -4.22 1.03
C ALA A 54 2.97 -5.34 1.32
N VAL A 55 4.09 -5.00 1.96
CA VAL A 55 5.13 -5.98 2.30
C VAL A 55 4.63 -6.98 3.32
N ARG A 56 3.93 -6.53 4.38
CA ARG A 56 3.42 -7.41 5.44
C ARG A 56 2.37 -8.38 4.93
N LEU A 57 1.37 -7.89 4.22
CA LEU A 57 0.27 -8.72 3.76
C LEU A 57 0.70 -9.65 2.63
N THR A 58 1.67 -9.24 1.80
CA THR A 58 2.31 -10.16 0.85
C THR A 58 3.06 -11.30 1.56
N ASN A 59 3.87 -10.97 2.56
CA ASN A 59 4.58 -11.98 3.33
C ASN A 59 3.61 -12.92 4.07
N LEU A 60 2.58 -12.36 4.70
CA LEU A 60 1.56 -13.12 5.43
C LEU A 60 0.80 -14.06 4.49
N GLY A 61 0.31 -13.54 3.35
CA GLY A 61 -0.46 -14.32 2.38
C GLY A 61 0.31 -15.54 1.87
N ILE A 62 1.59 -15.37 1.53
CA ILE A 62 2.42 -16.49 1.05
C ILE A 62 2.72 -17.49 2.19
N ARG A 63 2.94 -17.02 3.42
CA ARG A 63 3.20 -17.89 4.58
C ARG A 63 1.97 -18.69 5.01
N GLN A 64 0.79 -18.14 4.86
CA GLN A 64 -0.48 -18.77 5.22
C GLN A 64 -0.95 -19.84 4.22
N VAL A 65 -0.29 -19.99 3.07
CA VAL A 65 -0.64 -21.06 2.13
C VAL A 65 -0.48 -22.42 2.80
N PRO A 66 -1.53 -23.27 2.81
CA PRO A 66 -1.50 -24.61 3.43
C PRO A 66 -0.31 -25.44 2.96
N LYS A 67 0.27 -26.21 3.90
CA LYS A 67 1.43 -27.06 3.59
C LYS A 67 1.09 -28.14 2.57
N GLU A 68 -0.12 -28.65 2.61
CA GLU A 68 -0.65 -29.68 1.72
C GLU A 68 -0.57 -29.24 0.24
N ILE A 69 -0.84 -27.96 -0.03
CA ILE A 69 -0.74 -27.39 -1.40
C ILE A 69 0.72 -27.34 -1.86
N LYS A 70 1.62 -26.99 -0.95
CA LYS A 70 3.06 -26.94 -1.24
C LYS A 70 3.63 -28.34 -1.47
N GLU A 71 3.24 -29.30 -0.63
CA GLU A 71 3.66 -30.69 -0.74
C GLU A 71 3.12 -31.34 -2.01
N ALA A 72 1.86 -31.10 -2.34
CA ALA A 72 1.27 -31.56 -3.61
C ALA A 72 2.05 -30.99 -4.81
N ALA A 73 2.33 -29.68 -4.83
CA ALA A 73 3.10 -29.08 -5.92
C ALA A 73 4.50 -29.70 -6.05
N LEU A 74 5.17 -29.99 -4.94
CA LEU A 74 6.48 -30.65 -4.93
C LEU A 74 6.38 -32.10 -5.44
N SER A 75 5.35 -32.85 -5.04
CA SER A 75 5.11 -34.21 -5.51
C SER A 75 4.90 -34.30 -7.03
N PHE A 76 4.37 -33.26 -7.64
CA PHE A 76 4.27 -33.12 -9.08
C PHE A 76 5.57 -32.62 -9.76
N GLY A 77 6.67 -32.53 -9.02
CA GLY A 77 7.98 -32.12 -9.54
C GLY A 77 8.11 -30.61 -9.81
N SER A 78 7.29 -29.78 -9.17
CA SER A 78 7.36 -28.32 -9.34
C SER A 78 8.66 -27.76 -8.78
N THR A 79 9.33 -26.89 -9.54
CA THR A 79 10.45 -26.10 -9.03
C THR A 79 9.93 -25.05 -8.04
N ASN A 80 10.81 -24.51 -7.18
CA ASN A 80 10.45 -23.47 -6.21
C ASN A 80 9.80 -22.23 -6.86
N LYS A 81 10.20 -21.89 -8.08
CA LYS A 81 9.60 -20.78 -8.83
C LYS A 81 8.20 -21.12 -9.34
N GLN A 82 8.04 -22.34 -9.87
CA GLN A 82 6.72 -22.83 -10.33
C GLN A 82 5.74 -22.95 -9.16
N MET A 83 6.17 -23.48 -8.03
CA MET A 83 5.38 -23.56 -6.81
C MET A 83 4.92 -22.17 -6.35
N LEU A 84 5.83 -21.18 -6.31
CA LEU A 84 5.48 -19.82 -5.92
C LEU A 84 4.42 -19.22 -6.86
N VAL A 85 4.61 -19.32 -8.19
CA VAL A 85 3.76 -18.62 -9.16
C VAL A 85 2.46 -19.36 -9.41
N LYS A 86 2.47 -20.72 -9.46
CA LYS A 86 1.31 -21.52 -9.85
C LYS A 86 0.48 -22.05 -8.67
N ALA A 87 1.06 -22.12 -7.47
CA ALA A 87 0.36 -22.63 -6.29
C ALA A 87 0.24 -21.57 -5.17
N GLU A 88 1.36 -20.99 -4.71
CA GLU A 88 1.33 -20.10 -3.55
C GLU A 88 0.66 -18.74 -3.88
N LEU A 89 1.02 -18.09 -4.98
CA LEU A 89 0.48 -16.77 -5.35
C LEU A 89 -1.03 -16.76 -5.59
N PRO A 90 -1.62 -17.72 -6.33
CA PRO A 90 -3.07 -17.75 -6.51
C PRO A 90 -3.83 -17.90 -5.19
N VAL A 91 -3.35 -18.76 -4.29
CA VAL A 91 -3.96 -18.96 -2.96
C VAL A 91 -3.77 -17.74 -2.06
N ALA A 92 -2.61 -17.08 -2.14
CA ALA A 92 -2.30 -15.88 -1.36
C ALA A 92 -3.00 -14.61 -1.89
N LEU A 93 -3.54 -14.63 -3.11
CA LEU A 93 -4.06 -13.46 -3.82
C LEU A 93 -5.05 -12.61 -3.00
N PRO A 94 -6.03 -13.18 -2.27
CA PRO A 94 -6.95 -12.37 -1.45
C PRO A 94 -6.21 -11.52 -0.42
N THR A 95 -5.23 -12.09 0.27
CA THR A 95 -4.43 -11.39 1.27
C THR A 95 -3.52 -10.34 0.63
N LEU A 96 -2.97 -10.64 -0.56
CA LEU A 96 -2.19 -9.67 -1.33
C LEU A 96 -3.05 -8.47 -1.74
N MET A 97 -4.27 -8.72 -2.24
CA MET A 97 -5.20 -7.65 -2.64
C MET A 97 -5.63 -6.80 -1.46
N ALA A 98 -5.81 -7.38 -0.27
CA ALA A 98 -6.03 -6.62 0.95
C ALA A 98 -4.83 -5.70 1.26
N GLY A 99 -3.60 -6.16 1.01
CA GLY A 99 -2.38 -5.34 1.13
C GLY A 99 -2.34 -4.18 0.16
N VAL A 100 -2.69 -4.42 -1.09
CA VAL A 100 -2.79 -3.37 -2.12
C VAL A 100 -3.83 -2.34 -1.73
N ASN A 101 -5.02 -2.78 -1.29
CA ASN A 101 -6.09 -1.89 -0.88
C ASN A 101 -5.68 -1.01 0.31
N GLN A 102 -5.08 -1.59 1.34
CA GLN A 102 -4.59 -0.84 2.49
C GLN A 102 -3.50 0.17 2.09
N THR A 103 -2.63 -0.18 1.16
CA THR A 103 -1.60 0.72 0.61
C THR A 103 -2.25 1.92 -0.10
N ILE A 104 -3.28 1.69 -0.91
CA ILE A 104 -4.03 2.75 -1.60
C ILE A 104 -4.68 3.70 -0.58
N MET A 105 -5.33 3.17 0.45
CA MET A 105 -5.98 3.98 1.49
C MET A 105 -4.97 4.85 2.25
N LEU A 106 -3.81 4.31 2.59
CA LEU A 106 -2.74 5.09 3.23
C LEU A 106 -2.15 6.14 2.28
N ALA A 107 -1.95 5.80 1.00
CA ALA A 107 -1.47 6.75 0.02
C ALA A 107 -2.45 7.93 -0.17
N LEU A 108 -3.76 7.66 -0.21
CA LEU A 108 -4.79 8.71 -0.30
C LEU A 108 -4.84 9.58 0.97
N SER A 109 -4.62 9.01 2.14
CA SER A 109 -4.50 9.79 3.39
C SER A 109 -3.32 10.77 3.33
N MET A 110 -2.22 10.40 2.67
CA MET A 110 -1.06 11.27 2.49
C MET A 110 -1.30 12.42 1.50
N VAL A 111 -2.29 12.33 0.60
CA VAL A 111 -2.56 13.38 -0.40
C VAL A 111 -2.85 14.73 0.26
N VAL A 112 -3.64 14.74 1.34
CA VAL A 112 -3.97 15.96 2.08
C VAL A 112 -2.72 16.53 2.74
N ILE A 113 -1.91 15.68 3.37
CA ILE A 113 -0.68 16.07 4.07
C ILE A 113 0.36 16.58 3.04
N ALA A 114 0.50 15.93 1.90
CA ALA A 114 1.36 16.38 0.81
C ALA A 114 0.93 17.74 0.23
N GLY A 115 -0.34 18.07 0.28
CA GLY A 115 -0.86 19.40 -0.06
C GLY A 115 -0.18 20.52 0.74
N MET A 116 0.18 20.26 2.01
CA MET A 116 0.83 21.23 2.89
C MET A 116 2.26 21.63 2.44
N ILE A 117 2.91 20.78 1.66
CA ILE A 117 4.24 21.04 1.11
C ILE A 117 4.20 21.49 -0.37
N GLY A 118 3.02 21.88 -0.84
CA GLY A 118 2.84 22.37 -2.22
C GLY A 118 2.82 21.27 -3.27
N ALA A 119 2.44 20.03 -2.92
CA ALA A 119 2.30 18.94 -3.89
C ALA A 119 1.15 19.17 -4.89
N GLY A 120 0.24 20.09 -4.62
CA GLY A 120 -0.91 20.40 -5.47
C GLY A 120 -2.04 19.39 -5.37
N GLY A 121 -2.91 19.34 -6.38
CA GLY A 121 -4.04 18.42 -6.47
C GLY A 121 -5.11 18.62 -5.40
N LEU A 122 -5.96 17.60 -5.20
CA LEU A 122 -7.09 17.65 -4.27
C LEU A 122 -6.70 17.95 -2.82
N GLY A 123 -5.51 17.52 -2.39
CA GLY A 123 -5.00 17.80 -1.06
C GLY A 123 -4.78 19.29 -0.81
N ASN A 124 -4.38 20.03 -1.84
CA ASN A 124 -4.21 21.47 -1.76
C ASN A 124 -5.57 22.21 -1.64
N GLU A 125 -6.62 21.72 -2.28
CA GLU A 125 -7.97 22.30 -2.15
C GLU A 125 -8.52 22.10 -0.73
N VAL A 126 -8.30 20.91 -0.13
CA VAL A 126 -8.65 20.67 1.27
C VAL A 126 -7.87 21.62 2.19
N LEU A 127 -6.57 21.78 1.97
CA LEU A 127 -5.73 22.68 2.75
C LEU A 127 -6.20 24.15 2.63
N ARG A 128 -6.51 24.61 1.40
CA ARG A 128 -7.07 25.96 1.17
C ARG A 128 -8.37 26.15 1.93
N GLY A 129 -9.27 25.17 1.89
CA GLY A 129 -10.51 25.21 2.67
C GLY A 129 -10.28 25.45 4.15
N ILE A 130 -9.29 24.74 4.72
CA ILE A 130 -8.95 24.86 6.15
C ILE A 130 -8.29 26.23 6.43
N THR A 131 -7.26 26.60 5.65
CA THR A 131 -6.42 27.78 5.95
C THR A 131 -7.13 29.12 5.65
N GLN A 132 -8.05 29.13 4.66
CA GLN A 132 -8.82 30.31 4.27
C GLN A 132 -10.23 30.34 4.89
N LEU A 133 -10.56 29.36 5.77
CA LEU A 133 -11.88 29.18 6.36
C LEU A 133 -13.01 29.08 5.30
N ARG A 134 -12.67 28.55 4.12
CA ARG A 134 -13.62 28.29 3.04
C ARG A 134 -14.08 26.84 3.13
N ILE A 135 -15.11 26.62 3.93
CA ILE A 135 -15.68 25.28 4.19
C ILE A 135 -16.17 24.64 2.89
N ASP A 136 -16.72 25.43 1.98
CA ASP A 136 -17.18 25.01 0.64
C ASP A 136 -16.07 24.28 -0.13
N VAL A 137 -14.94 24.94 -0.32
CA VAL A 137 -13.78 24.41 -1.08
C VAL A 137 -13.16 23.19 -0.37
N GLY A 138 -13.00 23.28 0.95
CA GLY A 138 -12.44 22.15 1.73
C GLY A 138 -13.32 20.89 1.69
N PHE A 139 -14.63 21.09 1.72
CA PHE A 139 -15.62 20.01 1.66
C PHE A 139 -15.65 19.37 0.26
N GLU A 140 -15.65 20.17 -0.82
CA GLU A 140 -15.57 19.66 -2.19
C GLU A 140 -14.29 18.83 -2.43
N GLY A 141 -13.14 19.33 -2.01
CA GLY A 141 -11.87 18.60 -2.09
C GLY A 141 -11.87 17.30 -1.29
N GLY A 142 -12.44 17.33 -0.08
CA GLY A 142 -12.58 16.15 0.78
C GLY A 142 -13.48 15.09 0.18
N ILE A 143 -14.67 15.46 -0.33
CA ILE A 143 -15.58 14.52 -1.01
C ILE A 143 -14.92 13.93 -2.25
N ALA A 144 -14.22 14.74 -3.05
CA ALA A 144 -13.53 14.24 -4.23
C ALA A 144 -12.48 13.16 -3.89
N ILE A 145 -11.73 13.34 -2.79
CA ILE A 145 -10.78 12.31 -2.31
C ILE A 145 -11.53 11.04 -1.87
N VAL A 146 -12.65 11.17 -1.16
CA VAL A 146 -13.45 10.02 -0.71
C VAL A 146 -14.02 9.25 -1.91
N ILE A 147 -14.57 9.95 -2.91
CA ILE A 147 -15.08 9.30 -4.13
C ILE A 147 -13.96 8.57 -4.87
N LEU A 148 -12.78 9.18 -4.99
CA LEU A 148 -11.61 8.56 -5.58
C LEU A 148 -11.17 7.31 -4.80
N ALA A 149 -11.18 7.38 -3.47
CA ALA A 149 -10.86 6.26 -2.60
C ALA A 149 -11.82 5.08 -2.82
N ILE A 150 -13.13 5.33 -2.83
CA ILE A 150 -14.15 4.32 -3.08
C ILE A 150 -14.00 3.73 -4.48
N PHE A 151 -13.74 4.57 -5.49
CA PHE A 151 -13.54 4.12 -6.86
C PHE A 151 -12.33 3.17 -6.97
N LEU A 152 -11.18 3.57 -6.43
CA LEU A 152 -9.96 2.76 -6.46
C LEU A 152 -10.13 1.46 -5.67
N ASP A 153 -10.78 1.51 -4.53
CA ASP A 153 -11.11 0.31 -3.74
C ASP A 153 -11.96 -0.67 -4.55
N ARG A 154 -13.03 -0.21 -5.20
CA ARG A 154 -13.90 -1.05 -6.03
C ARG A 154 -13.17 -1.65 -7.24
N VAL A 155 -12.36 -0.87 -7.92
CA VAL A 155 -11.55 -1.34 -9.06
C VAL A 155 -10.57 -2.42 -8.59
N THR A 156 -9.87 -2.21 -7.49
CA THR A 156 -8.89 -3.15 -6.95
C THR A 156 -9.55 -4.46 -6.52
N GLN A 157 -10.69 -4.39 -5.83
CA GLN A 157 -11.45 -5.58 -5.43
C GLN A 157 -11.99 -6.34 -6.64
N ALA A 158 -12.51 -5.64 -7.66
CA ALA A 158 -13.02 -6.28 -8.87
C ALA A 158 -11.91 -7.01 -9.65
N LEU A 159 -10.70 -6.44 -9.71
CA LEU A 159 -9.54 -7.09 -10.31
C LEU A 159 -9.13 -8.34 -9.54
N GLY A 160 -9.10 -8.27 -8.21
CA GLY A 160 -8.81 -9.43 -7.35
C GLY A 160 -9.81 -10.57 -7.50
N ALA A 161 -11.11 -10.25 -7.56
CA ALA A 161 -12.17 -11.24 -7.70
C ALA A 161 -12.16 -11.95 -9.07
N ARG A 162 -11.79 -11.26 -10.15
CA ARG A 162 -11.67 -11.88 -11.48
C ARG A 162 -10.55 -12.92 -11.54
N THR A 163 -9.44 -12.64 -10.89
CA THR A 163 -8.29 -13.56 -10.89
C THR A 163 -8.58 -14.83 -10.08
N GLN A 164 -9.43 -14.77 -9.05
CA GLN A 164 -9.87 -15.94 -8.29
C GLN A 164 -10.83 -16.87 -9.05
N LYS A 165 -11.62 -16.34 -10.01
CA LYS A 165 -12.55 -17.16 -10.81
C LYS A 165 -11.87 -17.93 -11.93
N GLN A 166 -10.61 -17.63 -12.24
CA GLN A 166 -9.85 -18.25 -13.33
C GLN A 166 -8.83 -19.29 -12.84
N SER A 167 -8.66 -19.47 -11.55
CA SER A 167 -7.82 -20.48 -10.90
C SER A 167 -8.70 -21.55 -10.26
#